data_a56cd13efdaeb27ccfb7ab3b748b3903
#
_entry.id   a56cd13efdaeb27ccfb7ab3b748b3903
#
_cell.length_a   1.000
_cell.length_b   1.000
_cell.length_c   1.000
_cell.angle_alpha   90.00
_cell.angle_beta   90.00
_cell.angle_gamma   90.00
#
_symmetry.space_group_name_H-M   'P 1'
#
loop_
_entity.id
_entity.type
_entity.pdbx_description
1 polymer ?
#
loop_
_entity_poly.entity_id
_entity_poly.type
_entity_poly.pdbx_seq_one_letter_code
_entity_poly.pdbx_strand_id
1 'polypeptide(L)'
;MSKLKKFVILLAFLVVIFPISVYGYFYYKLSAIHDSSISSDLLDNNDHKNEDGIINILLMGTDARPNEDSSRSDAMMILTIDNKNKSLKLTSLNRDTYVNIPGRGEQKLTHAYVYGQANLLIETIEENFQLDIQNYAVVDFFSFMDIVDALGGVTVTVDKSEIRELNKFIPETYKWNKSDDKGSIQYIRNSGKQTLNGYQALSFARIRHNDTAFARDGRQRQIIQAIIKKTETLPVTKYPGLLDAVLPYVKTN
;
A
#
# COMPACT_ATOMS: atom_id res chain seq x y z
N MET A 1 33.11 35.83 20.67
CA MET A 1 31.65 35.90 20.47
C MET A 1 30.94 35.87 21.83
N SER A 2 30.07 36.86 22.08
CA SER A 2 29.31 36.89 23.35
C SER A 2 28.36 35.68 23.41
N LYS A 3 28.03 35.21 24.66
CA LYS A 3 27.07 34.11 24.91
C LYS A 3 25.73 34.35 24.18
N LEU A 4 25.30 35.63 24.12
CA LEU A 4 24.09 36.05 23.40
C LEU A 4 24.17 35.81 21.89
N LYS A 5 25.30 36.15 21.24
CA LYS A 5 25.47 35.86 19.81
C LYS A 5 25.44 34.37 19.49
N LYS A 6 26.05 33.54 20.32
CA LYS A 6 25.99 32.07 20.17
C LYS A 6 24.56 31.53 20.31
N PHE A 7 23.80 32.07 21.28
CA PHE A 7 22.41 31.69 21.49
C PHE A 7 21.50 32.10 20.33
N VAL A 8 21.67 33.34 19.80
CA VAL A 8 20.90 33.81 18.62
C VAL A 8 21.22 32.98 17.38
N ILE A 9 22.49 32.60 17.17
CA ILE A 9 22.87 31.73 16.05
C ILE A 9 22.27 30.34 16.20
N LEU A 10 22.31 29.78 17.39
CA LEU A 10 21.67 28.46 17.67
C LEU A 10 20.16 28.50 17.46
N LEU A 11 19.51 29.58 17.89
CA LEU A 11 18.07 29.77 17.71
C LEU A 11 17.72 29.92 16.21
N ALA A 12 18.50 30.71 15.47
CA ALA A 12 18.33 30.86 14.02
C ALA A 12 18.55 29.52 13.30
N PHE A 13 19.54 28.72 13.72
CA PHE A 13 19.76 27.37 13.20
C PHE A 13 18.55 26.47 13.46
N LEU A 14 18.01 26.45 14.67
CA LEU A 14 16.85 25.65 15.04
C LEU A 14 15.57 26.07 14.29
N VAL A 15 15.34 27.36 14.12
CA VAL A 15 14.08 27.88 13.55
C VAL A 15 14.08 27.88 12.03
N VAL A 16 15.25 28.02 11.38
CA VAL A 16 15.34 28.17 9.91
C VAL A 16 15.96 26.94 9.27
N ILE A 17 17.14 26.51 9.71
CA ILE A 17 17.88 25.44 9.03
C ILE A 17 17.26 24.07 9.30
N PHE A 18 16.79 23.82 10.52
CA PHE A 18 16.17 22.52 10.85
C PHE A 18 14.89 22.25 10.03
N PRO A 19 13.90 23.16 9.93
CA PRO A 19 12.74 22.96 9.07
C PRO A 19 13.09 22.80 7.59
N ILE A 20 14.07 23.58 7.08
CA ILE A 20 14.52 23.45 5.69
C ILE A 20 15.16 22.07 5.45
N SER A 21 15.97 21.59 6.39
CA SER A 21 16.60 20.27 6.29
C SER A 21 15.57 19.14 6.35
N VAL A 22 14.58 19.26 7.23
CA VAL A 22 13.46 18.32 7.32
C VAL A 22 12.66 18.31 6.02
N TYR A 23 12.30 19.49 5.50
CA TYR A 23 11.58 19.60 4.23
C TYR A 23 12.39 19.00 3.07
N GLY A 24 13.68 19.33 2.97
CA GLY A 24 14.58 18.81 1.93
C GLY A 24 14.74 17.30 2.01
N TYR A 25 14.81 16.73 3.22
CA TYR A 25 14.82 15.28 3.44
C TYR A 25 13.55 14.62 2.94
N PHE A 26 12.38 15.14 3.33
CA PHE A 26 11.10 14.61 2.87
C PHE A 26 10.92 14.77 1.36
N TYR A 27 11.27 15.91 0.80
CA TYR A 27 11.20 16.15 -0.64
C TYR A 27 12.09 15.16 -1.42
N TYR A 28 13.34 14.97 -0.98
CA TYR A 28 14.26 14.00 -1.58
C TYR A 28 13.71 12.57 -1.52
N LYS A 29 13.18 12.17 -0.38
CA LYS A 29 12.60 10.82 -0.20
C LYS A 29 11.36 10.61 -1.06
N LEU A 30 10.46 11.59 -1.11
CA LEU A 30 9.24 11.50 -1.92
C LEU A 30 9.57 11.52 -3.43
N SER A 31 10.55 12.26 -3.87
CA SER A 31 10.97 12.25 -5.27
C SER A 31 11.54 10.89 -5.73
N ALA A 32 12.07 10.10 -4.80
CA ALA A 32 12.63 8.78 -5.11
C ALA A 32 11.56 7.72 -5.42
N ILE A 33 10.30 7.93 -5.02
CA ILE A 33 9.18 7.00 -5.27
C ILE A 33 8.34 7.40 -6.50
N HIS A 34 8.63 8.57 -7.07
CA HIS A 34 7.92 9.06 -8.24
C HIS A 34 8.18 8.15 -9.45
N ASP A 35 7.12 7.54 -9.96
CA ASP A 35 7.17 6.70 -11.16
C ASP A 35 6.96 7.54 -12.42
N SER A 36 8.04 7.98 -13.02
CA SER A 36 8.01 8.75 -14.27
C SER A 36 7.50 7.96 -15.49
N SER A 37 7.23 6.66 -15.36
CA SER A 37 6.68 5.83 -16.44
C SER A 37 5.19 6.06 -16.67
N ILE A 38 4.49 6.69 -15.69
CA ILE A 38 3.10 7.10 -15.86
C ILE A 38 3.06 8.54 -16.37
N SER A 39 2.37 8.75 -17.50
CA SER A 39 2.17 10.10 -18.01
C SER A 39 1.22 10.85 -17.08
N SER A 40 1.63 12.04 -16.63
CA SER A 40 0.78 12.97 -15.89
C SER A 40 -0.53 13.27 -16.66
N ASP A 41 -0.49 13.20 -18.00
CA ASP A 41 -1.65 13.42 -18.86
C ASP A 41 -2.79 12.40 -18.62
N LEU A 42 -2.47 11.18 -18.20
CA LEU A 42 -3.51 10.17 -17.86
C LEU A 42 -4.24 10.51 -16.56
N LEU A 43 -3.56 11.16 -15.61
CA LEU A 43 -4.14 11.51 -14.31
C LEU A 43 -4.78 12.90 -14.31
N ASP A 44 -4.38 13.78 -15.24
CA ASP A 44 -4.86 15.17 -15.30
C ASP A 44 -6.00 15.39 -16.32
N ASN A 45 -6.18 14.50 -17.32
CA ASN A 45 -7.09 14.70 -18.45
C ASN A 45 -8.35 13.81 -18.40
N ASN A 46 -8.88 13.55 -17.20
CA ASN A 46 -10.08 12.74 -17.10
C ASN A 46 -11.35 13.56 -17.27
N ASP A 47 -12.14 13.23 -18.32
CA ASP A 47 -13.54 13.65 -18.49
C ASP A 47 -14.49 13.01 -17.44
N HIS A 48 -13.95 12.19 -16.53
CA HIS A 48 -14.71 11.53 -15.47
C HIS A 48 -14.94 12.49 -14.31
N LYS A 49 -16.04 12.27 -13.59
CA LYS A 49 -16.50 13.16 -12.50
C LYS A 49 -15.43 13.35 -11.42
N ASN A 50 -14.69 14.43 -11.54
CA ASN A 50 -13.92 14.97 -10.44
C ASN A 50 -14.90 15.72 -9.51
N GLU A 51 -15.11 15.19 -8.30
CA GLU A 51 -15.89 15.87 -7.26
C GLU A 51 -14.93 16.59 -6.31
N ASP A 52 -15.07 17.91 -6.22
CA ASP A 52 -14.29 18.71 -5.28
C ASP A 52 -14.25 18.09 -3.88
N GLY A 53 -13.05 17.88 -3.35
CA GLY A 53 -12.85 17.32 -2.03
C GLY A 53 -12.91 15.80 -1.95
N ILE A 54 -13.07 15.10 -3.07
CA ILE A 54 -12.91 13.64 -3.17
C ILE A 54 -11.57 13.33 -3.84
N ILE A 55 -10.78 12.45 -3.21
CA ILE A 55 -9.52 11.94 -3.78
C ILE A 55 -9.60 10.42 -3.82
N ASN A 56 -9.39 9.85 -5.00
CA ASN A 56 -9.33 8.41 -5.19
C ASN A 56 -7.88 7.98 -5.42
N ILE A 57 -7.44 7.02 -4.63
CA ILE A 57 -6.10 6.42 -4.72
C ILE A 57 -6.25 4.95 -5.05
N LEU A 58 -5.69 4.51 -6.18
CA LEU A 58 -5.67 3.09 -6.54
C LEU A 58 -4.51 2.38 -5.81
N LEU A 59 -4.85 1.48 -4.91
CA LEU A 59 -3.91 0.59 -4.24
C LEU A 59 -3.81 -0.73 -5.01
N MET A 60 -2.60 -1.07 -5.46
CA MET A 60 -2.32 -2.28 -6.22
C MET A 60 -1.35 -3.19 -5.47
N GLY A 61 -1.77 -4.43 -5.23
CA GLY A 61 -0.90 -5.49 -4.72
C GLY A 61 -0.49 -6.42 -5.85
N THR A 62 0.80 -6.55 -6.11
CA THR A 62 1.32 -7.39 -7.18
C THR A 62 2.02 -8.64 -6.65
N ASP A 63 2.04 -9.69 -7.46
CA ASP A 63 2.79 -10.92 -7.18
C ASP A 63 4.20 -10.89 -7.80
N ALA A 64 4.72 -9.69 -8.07
CA ALA A 64 6.05 -9.50 -8.62
C ALA A 64 7.11 -10.24 -7.79
N ARG A 65 7.94 -11.04 -8.48
CA ARG A 65 9.07 -11.74 -7.89
C ARG A 65 10.36 -11.27 -8.55
N PRO A 66 11.50 -11.33 -7.83
CA PRO A 66 12.79 -11.04 -8.45
C PRO A 66 13.00 -11.91 -9.69
N ASN A 67 13.31 -11.27 -10.83
CA ASN A 67 13.56 -11.91 -12.14
C ASN A 67 12.31 -12.47 -12.86
N GLU A 68 11.11 -12.07 -12.52
CA GLU A 68 9.90 -12.34 -13.32
C GLU A 68 9.50 -11.07 -14.09
N ASP A 69 9.46 -11.17 -15.44
CA ASP A 69 9.12 -10.03 -16.33
C ASP A 69 7.61 -9.71 -16.34
N SER A 70 6.78 -10.62 -15.86
CA SER A 70 5.32 -10.45 -15.82
C SER A 70 4.77 -10.64 -14.41
N SER A 71 4.27 -9.57 -13.83
CA SER A 71 3.52 -9.62 -12.58
C SER A 71 2.03 -9.35 -12.83
N ARG A 72 1.18 -9.85 -11.94
CA ARG A 72 -0.26 -9.60 -11.95
C ARG A 72 -0.63 -8.74 -10.78
N SER A 73 -1.60 -7.85 -10.97
CA SER A 73 -2.26 -7.20 -9.86
C SER A 73 -3.32 -8.16 -9.28
N ASP A 74 -2.99 -8.77 -8.16
CA ASP A 74 -3.83 -9.77 -7.47
C ASP A 74 -4.76 -9.13 -6.43
N ALA A 75 -4.45 -7.92 -5.98
CA ALA A 75 -5.26 -7.10 -5.09
C ALA A 75 -5.39 -5.70 -5.68
N MET A 76 -6.60 -5.21 -5.83
CA MET A 76 -6.90 -3.87 -6.32
C MET A 76 -7.96 -3.25 -5.43
N MET A 77 -7.68 -2.07 -4.88
CA MET A 77 -8.60 -1.35 -4.01
C MET A 77 -8.55 0.13 -4.32
N ILE A 78 -9.70 0.78 -4.26
CA ILE A 78 -9.81 2.23 -4.29
C ILE A 78 -9.91 2.73 -2.85
N LEU A 79 -8.95 3.52 -2.41
CA LEU A 79 -9.02 4.31 -1.19
C LEU A 79 -9.56 5.69 -1.55
N THR A 80 -10.79 5.97 -1.17
CA THR A 80 -11.43 7.26 -1.37
C THR A 80 -11.32 8.09 -0.10
N ILE A 81 -10.71 9.27 -0.22
CA ILE A 81 -10.63 10.29 0.83
C ILE A 81 -11.74 11.30 0.55
N ASP A 82 -12.71 11.37 1.43
CA ASP A 82 -13.83 12.31 1.35
C ASP A 82 -13.61 13.44 2.38
N ASN A 83 -13.04 14.54 1.90
CA ASN A 83 -12.72 15.69 2.73
C ASN A 83 -13.97 16.45 3.22
N LYS A 84 -15.10 16.35 2.49
CA LYS A 84 -16.36 16.99 2.87
C LYS A 84 -16.96 16.31 4.10
N ASN A 85 -17.02 14.97 4.07
CA ASN A 85 -17.60 14.17 5.14
C ASN A 85 -16.54 13.66 6.14
N LYS A 86 -15.27 14.02 5.96
CA LYS A 86 -14.14 13.57 6.79
C LYS A 86 -14.13 12.06 6.96
N SER A 87 -14.29 11.34 5.85
CA SER A 87 -14.38 9.89 5.84
C SER A 87 -13.40 9.24 4.86
N LEU A 88 -12.95 8.03 5.22
CA LEU A 88 -12.18 7.16 4.36
C LEU A 88 -13.05 5.97 3.96
N LYS A 89 -13.09 5.67 2.65
CA LYS A 89 -13.79 4.50 2.13
C LYS A 89 -12.79 3.59 1.42
N LEU A 90 -12.90 2.29 1.62
CA LEU A 90 -12.04 1.31 0.96
C LEU A 90 -12.91 0.34 0.16
N THR A 91 -12.79 0.38 -1.16
CA THR A 91 -13.56 -0.42 -2.10
C THR A 91 -12.64 -1.40 -2.80
N SER A 92 -12.89 -2.72 -2.68
CA SER A 92 -12.14 -3.73 -3.42
C SER A 92 -12.70 -3.89 -4.83
N LEU A 93 -11.80 -3.95 -5.81
CA LEU A 93 -12.11 -4.35 -7.19
C LEU A 93 -11.71 -5.81 -7.36
N ASN A 94 -12.68 -6.66 -7.73
CA ASN A 94 -12.38 -8.07 -7.94
C ASN A 94 -11.53 -8.23 -9.20
N ARG A 95 -10.38 -8.88 -9.09
CA ARG A 95 -9.44 -9.09 -10.18
C ARG A 95 -10.01 -9.86 -11.37
N ASP A 96 -11.03 -10.70 -11.12
CA ASP A 96 -11.69 -11.52 -12.12
C ASP A 96 -12.92 -10.83 -12.75
N THR A 97 -13.18 -9.55 -12.40
CA THR A 97 -14.23 -8.75 -13.04
C THR A 97 -13.96 -8.66 -14.53
N TYR A 98 -14.98 -8.94 -15.34
CA TYR A 98 -14.92 -8.89 -16.79
C TYR A 98 -15.19 -7.46 -17.24
N VAL A 99 -14.23 -6.86 -17.93
CA VAL A 99 -14.20 -5.45 -18.31
C VAL A 99 -13.64 -5.28 -19.72
N ASN A 100 -13.97 -4.17 -20.36
CA ASN A 100 -13.32 -3.81 -21.62
C ASN A 100 -11.95 -3.16 -21.32
N ILE A 101 -10.87 -3.79 -21.77
CA ILE A 101 -9.51 -3.27 -21.67
C ILE A 101 -9.18 -2.49 -22.94
N PRO A 102 -8.82 -1.19 -22.86
CA PRO A 102 -8.48 -0.37 -24.02
C PRO A 102 -7.47 -1.09 -24.96
N GLY A 103 -7.83 -1.16 -26.25
CA GLY A 103 -7.00 -1.83 -27.25
C GLY A 103 -6.87 -3.35 -27.15
N ARG A 104 -7.58 -4.00 -26.21
CA ARG A 104 -7.50 -5.47 -25.95
C ARG A 104 -8.86 -6.16 -25.90
N GLY A 105 -9.97 -5.39 -25.82
CA GLY A 105 -11.33 -5.93 -25.72
C GLY A 105 -11.66 -6.48 -24.33
N GLU A 106 -12.75 -7.24 -24.26
CA GLU A 106 -13.32 -7.72 -22.99
C GLU A 106 -12.49 -8.87 -22.40
N GLN A 107 -11.97 -8.66 -21.19
CA GLN A 107 -11.15 -9.63 -20.45
C GLN A 107 -11.27 -9.39 -18.92
N LYS A 108 -10.56 -10.22 -18.14
CA LYS A 108 -10.45 -10.00 -16.68
C LYS A 108 -9.62 -8.76 -16.37
N LEU A 109 -10.06 -7.99 -15.40
CA LEU A 109 -9.41 -6.74 -14.96
C LEU A 109 -7.91 -6.93 -14.64
N THR A 110 -7.52 -8.06 -14.02
CA THR A 110 -6.10 -8.36 -13.72
C THR A 110 -5.21 -8.42 -14.96
N HIS A 111 -5.76 -8.68 -16.15
CA HIS A 111 -4.99 -8.73 -17.39
C HIS A 111 -4.54 -7.34 -17.86
N ALA A 112 -5.27 -6.27 -17.51
CA ALA A 112 -4.86 -4.92 -17.84
C ALA A 112 -3.46 -4.60 -17.28
N TYR A 113 -3.18 -5.02 -16.04
CA TYR A 113 -1.86 -4.85 -15.44
C TYR A 113 -0.76 -5.65 -16.17
N VAL A 114 -1.07 -6.87 -16.62
CA VAL A 114 -0.11 -7.71 -17.40
C VAL A 114 0.25 -7.05 -18.72
N TYR A 115 -0.72 -6.40 -19.38
CA TYR A 115 -0.52 -5.83 -20.71
C TYR A 115 0.10 -4.44 -20.72
N GLY A 116 -0.14 -3.63 -19.71
CA GLY A 116 0.29 -2.23 -19.68
C GLY A 116 0.59 -1.68 -18.29
N GLN A 117 0.87 -2.56 -17.32
CA GLN A 117 1.22 -2.18 -15.94
C GLN A 117 0.16 -1.25 -15.32
N ALA A 118 0.57 -0.31 -14.47
CA ALA A 118 -0.33 0.60 -13.79
C ALA A 118 -1.11 1.50 -14.76
N ASN A 119 -0.50 1.97 -15.83
CA ASN A 119 -1.14 2.87 -16.82
C ASN A 119 -2.42 2.27 -17.39
N LEU A 120 -2.31 1.10 -18.02
CA LEU A 120 -3.47 0.47 -18.66
C LEU A 120 -4.50 -0.01 -17.63
N LEU A 121 -4.06 -0.37 -16.42
CA LEU A 121 -4.99 -0.75 -15.37
C LEU A 121 -5.79 0.46 -14.87
N ILE A 122 -5.16 1.62 -14.67
CA ILE A 122 -5.84 2.88 -14.29
C ILE A 122 -6.86 3.25 -15.36
N GLU A 123 -6.43 3.38 -16.62
CA GLU A 123 -7.30 3.67 -17.76
C GLU A 123 -8.50 2.71 -17.84
N THR A 124 -8.24 1.40 -17.68
CA THR A 124 -9.29 0.38 -17.68
C THR A 124 -10.30 0.59 -16.54
N ILE A 125 -9.83 0.92 -15.34
CA ILE A 125 -10.69 1.16 -14.18
C ILE A 125 -11.53 2.43 -14.39
N GLU A 126 -10.91 3.50 -14.83
CA GLU A 126 -11.57 4.79 -15.06
C GLU A 126 -12.68 4.67 -16.10
N GLU A 127 -12.41 4.06 -17.26
CA GLU A 127 -13.40 3.87 -18.32
C GLU A 127 -14.58 2.99 -17.89
N ASN A 128 -14.30 1.84 -17.24
CA ASN A 128 -15.35 0.88 -16.93
C ASN A 128 -16.16 1.24 -15.68
N PHE A 129 -15.59 1.95 -14.72
CA PHE A 129 -16.25 2.29 -13.46
C PHE A 129 -16.59 3.78 -13.34
N GLN A 130 -16.25 4.61 -14.34
CA GLN A 130 -16.49 6.06 -14.35
C GLN A 130 -15.90 6.74 -13.12
N LEU A 131 -14.67 6.36 -12.77
CA LEU A 131 -13.92 6.89 -11.65
C LEU A 131 -12.82 7.82 -12.15
N ASP A 132 -12.52 8.85 -11.37
CA ASP A 132 -11.34 9.69 -11.51
C ASP A 132 -10.30 9.23 -10.47
N ILE A 133 -9.15 8.70 -10.92
CA ILE A 133 -8.07 8.19 -10.07
C ILE A 133 -6.91 9.17 -10.13
N GLN A 134 -6.73 9.98 -9.09
CA GLN A 134 -5.71 11.01 -9.03
C GLN A 134 -4.34 10.47 -8.61
N ASN A 135 -4.31 9.39 -7.84
CA ASN A 135 -3.08 8.82 -7.32
C ASN A 135 -3.14 7.29 -7.30
N TYR A 136 -1.97 6.67 -7.26
CA TYR A 136 -1.88 5.22 -7.10
C TYR A 136 -0.68 4.82 -6.22
N ALA A 137 -0.71 3.60 -5.71
CA ALA A 137 0.43 2.96 -5.06
C ALA A 137 0.50 1.48 -5.45
N VAL A 138 1.70 1.04 -5.82
CA VAL A 138 1.98 -0.37 -6.13
C VAL A 138 2.88 -0.94 -5.06
N VAL A 139 2.49 -2.10 -4.51
CA VAL A 139 3.22 -2.81 -3.45
C VAL A 139 3.32 -4.28 -3.83
N ASP A 140 4.52 -4.85 -3.80
CA ASP A 140 4.73 -6.29 -3.95
C ASP A 140 4.69 -7.03 -2.61
N PHE A 141 4.87 -8.34 -2.62
CA PHE A 141 4.83 -9.16 -1.40
C PHE A 141 5.95 -8.81 -0.40
N PHE A 142 7.13 -8.44 -0.89
CA PHE A 142 8.28 -8.11 -0.04
C PHE A 142 8.04 -6.78 0.66
N SER A 143 7.73 -5.75 -0.13
CA SER A 143 7.38 -4.41 0.34
C SER A 143 6.23 -4.43 1.33
N PHE A 144 5.20 -5.24 1.05
CA PHE A 144 4.08 -5.41 1.97
C PHE A 144 4.52 -5.93 3.34
N MET A 145 5.41 -6.95 3.38
CA MET A 145 5.92 -7.48 4.64
C MET A 145 6.74 -6.44 5.39
N ASP A 146 7.59 -5.70 4.68
CA ASP A 146 8.45 -4.66 5.27
C ASP A 146 7.63 -3.51 5.85
N ILE A 147 6.55 -3.09 5.16
CA ILE A 147 5.59 -2.08 5.66
C ILE A 147 4.96 -2.55 6.98
N VAL A 148 4.46 -3.78 7.02
CA VAL A 148 3.83 -4.34 8.22
C VAL A 148 4.82 -4.45 9.37
N ASP A 149 6.04 -4.90 9.10
CA ASP A 149 7.09 -5.05 10.12
C ASP A 149 7.57 -3.68 10.64
N ALA A 150 7.72 -2.68 9.77
CA ALA A 150 8.06 -1.29 10.16
C ALA A 150 7.01 -0.66 11.09
N LEU A 151 5.74 -1.02 10.91
CA LEU A 151 4.65 -0.61 11.80
C LEU A 151 4.63 -1.37 13.14
N GLY A 152 5.48 -2.39 13.32
CA GLY A 152 5.46 -3.28 14.47
C GLY A 152 4.29 -4.26 14.46
N GLY A 153 3.83 -4.63 13.27
CA GLY A 153 2.72 -5.53 13.04
C GLY A 153 1.35 -4.85 12.95
N VAL A 154 0.37 -5.58 12.41
CA VAL A 154 -1.01 -5.14 12.23
C VAL A 154 -1.98 -6.03 12.99
N THR A 155 -2.99 -5.43 13.63
CA THR A 155 -3.98 -6.18 14.41
C THR A 155 -5.22 -6.46 13.57
N VAL A 156 -5.48 -7.74 13.32
CA VAL A 156 -6.66 -8.25 12.59
C VAL A 156 -7.40 -9.27 13.43
N THR A 157 -8.62 -9.63 13.02
CA THR A 157 -9.36 -10.75 13.60
C THR A 157 -9.16 -11.98 12.73
N VAL A 158 -8.62 -13.05 13.31
CA VAL A 158 -8.41 -14.34 12.64
C VAL A 158 -9.48 -15.32 13.11
N ASP A 159 -10.25 -15.86 12.20
CA ASP A 159 -11.26 -16.88 12.51
C ASP A 159 -10.61 -18.25 12.72
N LYS A 160 -11.25 -19.08 13.56
CA LYS A 160 -10.75 -20.43 13.87
C LYS A 160 -10.59 -21.28 12.59
N SER A 161 -11.47 -21.12 11.62
CA SER A 161 -11.45 -21.82 10.33
C SER A 161 -10.26 -21.41 9.46
N GLU A 162 -9.72 -20.19 9.64
CA GLU A 162 -8.64 -19.62 8.83
C GLU A 162 -7.25 -20.06 9.32
N ILE A 163 -7.10 -20.42 10.60
CA ILE A 163 -5.80 -20.70 11.23
C ILE A 163 -5.03 -21.78 10.45
N ARG A 164 -5.69 -22.86 10.05
CA ARG A 164 -5.04 -23.96 9.34
C ARG A 164 -4.49 -23.50 7.98
N GLU A 165 -5.28 -22.75 7.24
CA GLU A 165 -4.89 -22.27 5.91
C GLU A 165 -3.82 -21.17 6.00
N LEU A 166 -3.96 -20.24 6.95
CA LEU A 166 -2.95 -19.24 7.25
C LEU A 166 -1.59 -19.90 7.51
N ASN A 167 -1.57 -20.87 8.41
CA ASN A 167 -0.33 -21.56 8.81
C ASN A 167 0.31 -22.37 7.68
N LYS A 168 -0.43 -22.78 6.65
CA LYS A 168 0.16 -23.41 5.45
C LYS A 168 1.04 -22.47 4.65
N PHE A 169 0.70 -21.16 4.60
CA PHE A 169 1.46 -20.17 3.87
C PHE A 169 2.67 -19.64 4.66
N ILE A 170 2.65 -19.70 6.00
CA ILE A 170 3.71 -19.15 6.86
C ILE A 170 5.11 -19.64 6.47
N PRO A 171 5.39 -20.93 6.19
CA PRO A 171 6.75 -21.37 5.86
C PRO A 171 7.30 -20.71 4.59
N GLU A 172 6.44 -20.47 3.60
CA GLU A 172 6.82 -19.83 2.35
C GLU A 172 7.07 -18.34 2.56
N THR A 173 6.12 -17.62 3.17
CA THR A 173 6.22 -16.18 3.41
C THR A 173 7.33 -15.84 4.38
N TYR A 174 7.60 -16.70 5.37
CA TYR A 174 8.76 -16.57 6.26
C TYR A 174 10.11 -16.64 5.51
N LYS A 175 10.23 -17.51 4.50
CA LYS A 175 11.42 -17.57 3.65
C LYS A 175 11.59 -16.30 2.80
N TRP A 176 10.49 -15.70 2.37
CA TRP A 176 10.50 -14.47 1.58
C TRP A 176 10.82 -13.23 2.41
N ASN A 177 10.45 -13.22 3.69
CA ASN A 177 10.77 -12.11 4.56
C ASN A 177 12.28 -12.06 4.81
N LYS A 178 12.93 -10.98 4.36
CA LYS A 178 14.37 -10.77 4.44
C LYS A 178 14.79 -9.97 5.68
N SER A 179 13.84 -9.55 6.53
CA SER A 179 14.14 -8.81 7.75
C SER A 179 15.01 -9.65 8.69
N ASP A 180 16.10 -9.08 9.17
CA ASP A 180 16.98 -9.71 10.17
C ASP A 180 16.28 -9.86 11.52
N ASP A 181 15.30 -8.99 11.81
CA ASP A 181 14.54 -8.96 13.06
C ASP A 181 13.32 -9.91 13.07
N LYS A 182 13.09 -10.69 12.01
CA LYS A 182 11.91 -11.58 11.92
C LYS A 182 11.88 -12.69 12.98
N GLY A 183 13.01 -12.96 13.64
CA GLY A 183 13.15 -14.00 14.66
C GLY A 183 12.91 -15.42 14.14
N SER A 184 12.57 -16.35 15.01
CA SER A 184 12.18 -17.70 14.63
C SER A 184 10.76 -17.73 14.07
N ILE A 185 10.49 -18.71 13.18
CA ILE A 185 9.15 -18.88 12.59
C ILE A 185 8.09 -19.12 13.67
N GLN A 186 7.00 -18.35 13.60
CA GLN A 186 5.89 -18.43 14.54
C GLN A 186 4.58 -18.70 13.82
N TYR A 187 3.82 -19.67 14.29
CA TYR A 187 2.51 -20.04 13.78
C TYR A 187 1.39 -19.43 14.61
N ILE A 188 0.26 -19.14 13.98
CA ILE A 188 -0.93 -18.67 14.67
C ILE A 188 -1.62 -19.87 15.34
N ARG A 189 -1.88 -19.77 16.65
CA ARG A 189 -2.46 -20.86 17.46
C ARG A 189 -3.89 -20.59 17.91
N ASN A 190 -4.24 -19.30 18.09
CA ASN A 190 -5.52 -18.89 18.64
C ASN A 190 -6.31 -18.08 17.61
N SER A 191 -7.65 -18.16 17.69
CA SER A 191 -8.54 -17.27 16.94
C SER A 191 -8.79 -15.95 17.70
N GLY A 192 -9.44 -15.02 17.05
CA GLY A 192 -9.75 -13.69 17.59
C GLY A 192 -8.74 -12.63 17.17
N LYS A 193 -8.66 -11.54 17.93
CA LYS A 193 -7.72 -10.44 17.63
C LYS A 193 -6.28 -10.91 17.79
N GLN A 194 -5.51 -10.79 16.72
CA GLN A 194 -4.10 -11.16 16.65
C GLN A 194 -3.30 -9.99 16.06
N THR A 195 -2.12 -9.73 16.59
CA THR A 195 -1.15 -8.84 15.93
C THR A 195 -0.25 -9.71 15.06
N LEU A 196 -0.35 -9.53 13.76
CA LEU A 196 0.40 -10.26 12.75
C LEU A 196 1.63 -9.45 12.33
N ASN A 197 2.79 -10.08 12.24
CA ASN A 197 3.97 -9.51 11.60
C ASN A 197 3.86 -9.62 10.07
N GLY A 198 4.87 -9.13 9.33
CA GLY A 198 4.82 -9.05 7.87
C GLY A 198 4.52 -10.38 7.20
N TYR A 199 5.26 -11.45 7.49
CA TYR A 199 5.04 -12.76 6.86
C TYR A 199 3.72 -13.41 7.28
N GLN A 200 3.23 -13.18 8.50
CA GLN A 200 1.93 -13.68 8.95
C GLN A 200 0.79 -12.91 8.30
N ALA A 201 0.91 -11.59 8.16
CA ALA A 201 -0.08 -10.75 7.48
C ALA A 201 -0.19 -11.10 5.99
N LEU A 202 0.94 -11.33 5.32
CA LEU A 202 0.95 -11.80 3.94
C LEU A 202 0.30 -13.19 3.82
N SER A 203 0.61 -14.11 4.75
CA SER A 203 -0.05 -15.43 4.80
C SER A 203 -1.55 -15.32 4.94
N PHE A 204 -2.04 -14.43 5.81
CA PHE A 204 -3.47 -14.17 6.02
C PHE A 204 -4.15 -13.61 4.77
N ALA A 205 -3.51 -12.66 4.07
CA ALA A 205 -4.01 -12.09 2.81
C ALA A 205 -4.10 -13.12 1.67
N ARG A 206 -3.29 -14.19 1.72
CA ARG A 206 -3.18 -15.21 0.68
C ARG A 206 -4.09 -16.43 0.85
N ILE A 207 -4.86 -16.52 1.93
CA ILE A 207 -5.81 -17.62 2.15
C ILE A 207 -6.79 -17.68 0.97
N ARG A 208 -6.90 -18.86 0.34
CA ARG A 208 -7.76 -19.11 -0.84
C ARG A 208 -8.64 -20.37 -0.72
N HIS A 209 -8.35 -21.26 0.22
CA HIS A 209 -9.00 -22.57 0.28
C HIS A 209 -10.37 -22.48 0.96
N ASN A 210 -11.39 -23.05 0.32
CA ASN A 210 -12.79 -23.06 0.74
C ASN A 210 -13.44 -21.65 0.84
N ASP A 211 -12.88 -20.67 0.16
CA ASP A 211 -13.29 -19.26 0.25
C ASP A 211 -13.80 -18.71 -1.09
N THR A 212 -14.75 -17.81 -0.98
CA THR A 212 -15.14 -16.96 -2.10
C THR A 212 -14.09 -15.86 -2.33
N ALA A 213 -14.07 -15.29 -3.54
CA ALA A 213 -13.26 -14.10 -3.82
C ALA A 213 -13.54 -12.97 -2.82
N PHE A 214 -14.79 -12.82 -2.38
CA PHE A 214 -15.20 -11.82 -1.38
C PHE A 214 -14.55 -12.02 0.00
N ALA A 215 -14.34 -13.25 0.45
CA ALA A 215 -13.71 -13.52 1.74
C ALA A 215 -12.21 -13.14 1.70
N ARG A 216 -11.52 -13.45 0.61
CA ARG A 216 -10.13 -13.00 0.38
C ARG A 216 -10.03 -11.48 0.38
N ASP A 217 -10.88 -10.80 -0.40
CA ASP A 217 -10.92 -9.35 -0.48
C ASP A 217 -11.25 -8.72 0.89
N GLY A 218 -12.10 -9.40 1.70
CA GLY A 218 -12.41 -9.03 3.07
C GLY A 218 -11.18 -9.04 3.98
N ARG A 219 -10.33 -10.08 3.91
CA ARG A 219 -9.08 -10.15 4.68
C ARG A 219 -8.08 -9.08 4.25
N GLN A 220 -7.94 -8.87 2.95
CA GLN A 220 -7.07 -7.81 2.43
C GLN A 220 -7.53 -6.42 2.91
N ARG A 221 -8.85 -6.13 2.89
CA ARG A 221 -9.38 -4.89 3.46
C ARG A 221 -9.12 -4.76 4.96
N GLN A 222 -9.28 -5.85 5.74
CA GLN A 222 -8.94 -5.83 7.17
C GLN A 222 -7.49 -5.40 7.41
N ILE A 223 -6.55 -5.91 6.61
CA ILE A 223 -5.14 -5.57 6.75
C ILE A 223 -4.91 -4.08 6.41
N ILE A 224 -5.44 -3.60 5.28
CA ILE A 224 -5.28 -2.19 4.89
C ILE A 224 -5.89 -1.26 5.94
N GLN A 225 -7.08 -1.58 6.46
CA GLN A 225 -7.70 -0.82 7.56
C GLN A 225 -6.83 -0.84 8.83
N ALA A 226 -6.21 -1.98 9.15
CA ALA A 226 -5.32 -2.09 10.30
C ALA A 226 -4.03 -1.28 10.10
N ILE A 227 -3.47 -1.24 8.88
CA ILE A 227 -2.34 -0.38 8.51
C ILE A 227 -2.71 1.09 8.70
N ILE A 228 -3.82 1.55 8.12
CA ILE A 228 -4.31 2.93 8.25
C ILE A 228 -4.45 3.31 9.73
N LYS A 229 -5.19 2.50 10.49
CA LYS A 229 -5.40 2.74 11.92
C LYS A 229 -4.10 2.77 12.72
N LYS A 230 -3.15 1.91 12.39
CA LYS A 230 -1.85 1.86 13.05
C LYS A 230 -1.04 3.12 12.75
N THR A 231 -1.07 3.58 11.50
CA THR A 231 -0.40 4.80 11.07
C THR A 231 -0.98 6.02 11.77
N GLU A 232 -2.30 6.16 11.87
CA GLU A 232 -2.96 7.27 12.60
C GLU A 232 -2.52 7.39 14.06
N THR A 233 -2.19 6.26 14.70
CA THR A 233 -1.78 6.21 16.11
C THR A 233 -0.26 6.25 16.31
N LEU A 234 0.51 6.29 15.23
CA LEU A 234 1.97 6.26 15.29
C LEU A 234 2.49 7.62 15.79
N PRO A 235 3.43 7.64 16.76
CA PRO A 235 4.08 8.89 17.16
C PRO A 235 4.82 9.53 15.98
N VAL A 236 4.73 10.86 15.84
CA VAL A 236 5.37 11.62 14.74
C VAL A 236 6.87 11.31 14.60
N THR A 237 7.56 11.03 15.73
CA THR A 237 8.96 10.64 15.75
C THR A 237 9.28 9.31 15.06
N LYS A 238 8.27 8.47 14.80
CA LYS A 238 8.41 7.20 14.10
C LYS A 238 8.20 7.31 12.59
N TYR A 239 7.61 8.42 12.10
CA TYR A 239 7.34 8.61 10.68
C TYR A 239 8.60 8.57 9.79
N PRO A 240 9.74 9.18 10.15
CA PRO A 240 10.95 9.07 9.33
C PRO A 240 11.39 7.63 9.11
N GLY A 241 11.42 6.81 10.17
CA GLY A 241 11.78 5.39 10.06
C GLY A 241 10.76 4.57 9.25
N LEU A 242 9.47 4.88 9.37
CA LEU A 242 8.43 4.25 8.54
C LEU A 242 8.63 4.62 7.06
N LEU A 243 8.87 5.89 6.75
CA LEU A 243 9.13 6.33 5.38
C LEU A 243 10.38 5.66 4.81
N ASP A 244 11.47 5.58 5.58
CA ASP A 244 12.68 4.89 5.13
C ASP A 244 12.44 3.41 4.82
N ALA A 245 11.57 2.75 5.57
CA ALA A 245 11.21 1.36 5.36
C ALA A 245 10.23 1.13 4.20
N VAL A 246 9.39 2.13 3.87
CA VAL A 246 8.29 2.00 2.91
C VAL A 246 8.67 2.55 1.54
N LEU A 247 9.27 3.76 1.49
CA LEU A 247 9.52 4.48 0.24
C LEU A 247 10.36 3.71 -0.79
N PRO A 248 11.37 2.89 -0.44
CA PRO A 248 12.14 2.14 -1.46
C PRO A 248 11.31 1.15 -2.26
N TYR A 249 10.13 0.80 -1.79
CA TYR A 249 9.32 -0.31 -2.30
C TYR A 249 7.95 0.11 -2.84
N VAL A 250 7.57 1.36 -2.68
CA VAL A 250 6.29 1.89 -3.16
C VAL A 250 6.54 2.75 -4.39
N LYS A 251 5.81 2.48 -5.46
CA LYS A 251 5.76 3.36 -6.63
C LYS A 251 4.47 4.16 -6.59
N THR A 252 4.56 5.44 -6.86
CA THR A 252 3.42 6.37 -6.94
C THR A 252 3.70 7.46 -7.95
N ASN A 253 2.67 8.18 -8.39
CA ASN A 253 2.78 9.39 -9.20
C ASN A 253 3.20 10.62 -8.41
#